data_191a719ee89d09ec2f2d59965e8d567a
#
_entry.id   191a719ee89d09ec2f2d59965e8d567a
#
_cell.length_a   1.000
_cell.length_b   1.000
_cell.length_c   1.000
_cell.angle_alpha   90.00
_cell.angle_beta   90.00
_cell.angle_gamma   90.00
#
_symmetry.space_group_name_H-M   'P 1'
#
loop_
_entity.id
_entity.type
_entity.pdbx_description
1 polymer ?
#
loop_
_entity_poly.entity_id
_entity_poly.type
_entity_poly.pdbx_seq_one_letter_code
_entity_poly.pdbx_strand_id
1 'polypeptide(L)'
;MANINGTGNQSRVIESKVASTAMTDVKKPSGETAAPSSQASSIAAVSDGASISTLAARLSKASTSITESTNGLDHNALNARATKNIQTILYPFEGEQKAAAARQVPQPNDTAATQSASAATAYLEGKGSNPFTGLSREQLSTIINDESGAFTVNERRAAYRQAHSEEEAWRMQVIAKAVKEYEESGKLTEFFKESLAHFMDLPKMEQALYPEDYAGDLASKIKLDFNYFTHAAGDGAPTPGSLATLNSKGSATLADLIKFPE
;
A
#
# COMPACT_ATOMS: atom_id res chain seq x y z
N MET A 1 27.15 -30.96 -48.77
CA MET A 1 27.21 -29.73 -49.56
C MET A 1 26.62 -28.66 -48.69
N ALA A 2 27.45 -27.91 -48.05
CA ALA A 2 27.89 -26.55 -48.32
C ALA A 2 26.76 -25.52 -48.01
N ASN A 3 26.87 -24.46 -47.27
CA ASN A 3 27.99 -23.62 -46.84
C ASN A 3 27.41 -22.58 -45.83
N ILE A 4 28.00 -22.36 -44.80
CA ILE A 4 28.58 -21.30 -44.00
C ILE A 4 28.44 -19.87 -44.54
N ASN A 5 28.10 -18.93 -43.59
CA ASN A 5 28.69 -17.62 -43.28
C ASN A 5 27.76 -16.92 -42.27
N GLY A 6 28.11 -16.45 -41.12
CA GLY A 6 29.34 -15.90 -40.58
C GLY A 6 29.48 -14.39 -40.79
N THR A 7 29.14 -13.59 -39.76
CA THR A 7 29.65 -12.23 -39.44
C THR A 7 28.81 -11.71 -38.27
N GLY A 8 29.30 -11.28 -37.13
CA GLY A 8 30.48 -10.49 -36.87
C GLY A 8 29.98 -9.35 -35.97
N ASN A 9 30.09 -9.56 -34.66
CA ASN A 9 29.68 -8.62 -33.62
C ASN A 9 30.81 -7.57 -33.46
N GLN A 10 30.50 -6.29 -33.57
CA GLN A 10 31.45 -5.24 -33.18
C GLN A 10 30.84 -4.37 -32.08
N SER A 11 31.39 -4.56 -30.88
CA SER A 11 31.29 -3.66 -29.77
C SER A 11 31.91 -2.31 -30.06
N ARG A 12 31.18 -1.22 -29.83
CA ARG A 12 31.74 0.13 -29.78
C ARG A 12 31.72 0.63 -28.34
N VAL A 13 32.93 0.68 -27.79
CA VAL A 13 33.29 1.46 -26.61
C VAL A 13 33.38 2.91 -27.04
N ILE A 14 32.73 3.82 -26.32
CA ILE A 14 32.96 5.26 -26.46
C ILE A 14 33.54 5.77 -25.13
N GLU A 15 34.82 6.10 -25.19
CA GLU A 15 35.58 6.78 -24.15
C GLU A 15 35.13 8.23 -23.98
N SER A 16 34.92 8.64 -22.74
CA SER A 16 34.73 10.02 -22.33
C SER A 16 36.08 10.73 -22.23
N LYS A 17 36.22 11.82 -22.94
CA LYS A 17 37.39 12.71 -22.82
C LYS A 17 37.00 13.96 -22.06
N VAL A 18 37.57 14.11 -20.88
CA VAL A 18 37.56 15.31 -20.06
C VAL A 18 38.52 16.33 -20.66
N ALA A 19 38.10 17.58 -20.82
CA ALA A 19 38.99 18.70 -21.02
C ALA A 19 38.50 19.90 -20.18
N SER A 20 39.37 20.25 -19.24
CA SER A 20 39.34 21.46 -18.43
C SER A 20 40.09 22.56 -19.18
N THR A 21 39.58 23.79 -19.24
CA THR A 21 40.41 25.01 -19.32
C THR A 21 39.60 26.25 -18.89
N ALA A 22 40.05 26.79 -17.83
CA ALA A 22 40.38 28.16 -17.38
C ALA A 22 39.67 29.40 -17.96
N MET A 23 39.32 30.21 -16.98
CA MET A 23 39.04 31.66 -16.88
C MET A 23 39.57 32.58 -17.95
N THR A 24 38.77 33.56 -18.35
CA THR A 24 39.16 34.97 -18.43
C THR A 24 37.96 35.90 -18.28
N ASP A 25 38.16 36.96 -17.54
CA ASP A 25 37.36 38.11 -17.21
C ASP A 25 37.01 38.98 -18.44
N VAL A 26 35.95 39.80 -18.29
CA VAL A 26 35.80 41.21 -18.68
C VAL A 26 34.42 41.57 -19.27
N LYS A 27 33.78 42.52 -18.53
CA LYS A 27 33.02 43.68 -19.00
C LYS A 27 31.49 43.61 -19.16
N LYS A 28 30.84 44.32 -18.23
CA LYS A 28 29.45 44.82 -18.26
C LYS A 28 29.24 45.78 -19.42
N PRO A 29 28.10 45.83 -20.07
CA PRO A 29 27.27 47.03 -19.98
C PRO A 29 25.79 46.73 -19.64
N SER A 30 25.21 47.76 -19.05
CA SER A 30 23.82 47.91 -18.69
C SER A 30 22.86 47.80 -19.87
N GLY A 31 21.75 47.10 -19.67
CA GLY A 31 20.62 47.04 -20.57
C GLY A 31 19.42 46.51 -19.80
N GLU A 32 18.54 47.40 -19.42
CA GLU A 32 17.23 47.20 -18.86
C GLU A 32 16.38 46.34 -19.83
N THR A 33 15.80 45.24 -19.38
CA THR A 33 14.49 44.78 -19.86
C THR A 33 13.99 43.59 -19.05
N ALA A 34 12.80 43.78 -18.49
CA ALA A 34 11.72 42.79 -18.22
C ALA A 34 12.05 41.51 -17.49
N ALA A 35 11.66 41.43 -16.25
CA ALA A 35 11.39 40.20 -15.52
C ALA A 35 10.23 39.45 -16.18
N PRO A 36 10.37 38.13 -16.44
CA PRO A 36 9.21 37.28 -16.66
C PRO A 36 8.86 36.51 -15.36
N SER A 37 7.69 36.86 -14.86
CA SER A 37 6.75 35.96 -14.18
C SER A 37 7.25 35.07 -13.01
N SER A 38 7.39 35.71 -11.86
CA SER A 38 7.26 35.08 -10.54
C SER A 38 5.81 34.66 -10.20
N GLN A 39 4.84 34.87 -11.09
CA GLN A 39 3.44 34.56 -10.86
C GLN A 39 3.06 33.09 -11.07
N ALA A 40 3.74 32.35 -11.96
CA ALA A 40 3.41 30.96 -12.20
C ALA A 40 3.87 30.04 -11.05
N SER A 41 5.03 30.32 -10.46
CA SER A 41 5.53 29.54 -9.29
C SER A 41 4.73 29.80 -8.02
N SER A 42 4.25 31.03 -7.83
CA SER A 42 3.43 31.38 -6.65
C SER A 42 2.02 30.82 -6.73
N ILE A 43 1.42 30.73 -7.93
CA ILE A 43 0.10 30.14 -8.13
C ILE A 43 0.14 28.62 -7.91
N ALA A 44 1.16 27.92 -8.39
CA ALA A 44 1.34 26.49 -8.16
C ALA A 44 1.56 26.18 -6.66
N ALA A 45 2.44 26.94 -5.99
CA ALA A 45 2.70 26.75 -4.54
C ALA A 45 1.47 27.06 -3.68
N VAL A 46 0.65 28.05 -4.05
CA VAL A 46 -0.60 28.37 -3.34
C VAL A 46 -1.67 27.31 -3.61
N SER A 47 -1.77 26.77 -4.83
CA SER A 47 -2.71 25.69 -5.15
C SER A 47 -2.33 24.39 -4.45
N ASP A 48 -1.06 24.05 -4.37
CA ASP A 48 -0.57 22.86 -3.64
C ASP A 48 -0.82 22.99 -2.14
N GLY A 49 -0.55 24.15 -1.54
CA GLY A 49 -0.82 24.43 -0.14
C GLY A 49 -2.32 24.35 0.20
N ALA A 50 -3.20 24.87 -0.65
CA ALA A 50 -4.64 24.77 -0.49
C ALA A 50 -5.12 23.31 -0.63
N SER A 51 -4.58 22.55 -1.58
CA SER A 51 -4.91 21.14 -1.78
C SER A 51 -4.50 20.28 -0.57
N ILE A 52 -3.31 20.51 -0.01
CA ILE A 52 -2.83 19.84 1.20
C ILE A 52 -3.72 20.18 2.40
N SER A 53 -4.08 21.45 2.59
CA SER A 53 -4.96 21.89 3.67
C SER A 53 -6.35 21.26 3.57
N THR A 54 -6.92 21.20 2.36
CA THR A 54 -8.20 20.56 2.11
C THR A 54 -8.16 19.06 2.38
N LEU A 55 -7.14 18.35 1.92
CA LEU A 55 -6.99 16.92 2.19
C LEU A 55 -6.87 16.66 3.71
N ALA A 56 -6.05 17.43 4.41
CA ALA A 56 -5.89 17.30 5.87
C ALA A 56 -7.21 17.54 6.62
N ALA A 57 -8.00 18.54 6.24
CA ALA A 57 -9.31 18.82 6.82
C ALA A 57 -10.30 17.66 6.57
N ARG A 58 -10.32 17.10 5.37
CA ARG A 58 -11.15 15.95 4.99
C ARG A 58 -10.75 14.69 5.76
N LEU A 59 -9.45 14.40 5.88
CA LEU A 59 -8.93 13.30 6.69
C LEU A 59 -9.30 13.46 8.17
N SER A 60 -9.19 14.66 8.72
CA SER A 60 -9.59 14.95 10.10
C SER A 60 -11.09 14.69 10.33
N LYS A 61 -11.95 15.15 9.40
CA LYS A 61 -13.40 14.90 9.46
C LYS A 61 -13.72 13.40 9.42
N ALA A 62 -13.11 12.67 8.47
CA ALA A 62 -13.32 11.23 8.34
C ALA A 62 -12.82 10.48 9.58
N SER A 63 -11.62 10.80 10.09
CA SER A 63 -11.04 10.19 11.28
C SER A 63 -11.91 10.41 12.52
N THR A 64 -12.43 11.62 12.73
CA THR A 64 -13.36 11.92 13.81
C THR A 64 -14.62 11.05 13.70
N SER A 65 -15.25 11.00 12.53
CA SER A 65 -16.44 10.18 12.27
C SER A 65 -16.18 8.68 12.51
N ILE A 66 -15.01 8.17 12.07
CA ILE A 66 -14.63 6.77 12.34
C ILE A 66 -14.47 6.55 13.84
N THR A 67 -13.74 7.42 14.54
CA THR A 67 -13.51 7.30 15.99
C THR A 67 -14.84 7.28 16.77
N GLU A 68 -15.73 8.21 16.47
CA GLU A 68 -17.04 8.29 17.13
C GLU A 68 -17.90 7.05 16.86
N SER A 69 -17.89 6.57 15.61
CA SER A 69 -18.74 5.46 15.18
C SER A 69 -18.18 4.06 15.51
N THR A 70 -16.91 3.96 15.88
CA THR A 70 -16.26 2.70 16.27
C THR A 70 -15.99 2.61 17.78
N ASN A 71 -16.25 3.69 18.51
CA ASN A 71 -16.03 3.72 19.95
C ASN A 71 -16.88 2.65 20.67
N GLY A 72 -16.21 1.81 21.46
CA GLY A 72 -16.85 0.74 22.22
C GLY A 72 -17.29 -0.49 21.40
N LEU A 73 -16.99 -0.56 20.10
CA LEU A 73 -17.24 -1.74 19.30
C LEU A 73 -16.24 -2.86 19.66
N ASP A 74 -16.74 -4.08 19.75
CA ASP A 74 -15.92 -5.28 19.83
C ASP A 74 -15.33 -5.66 18.46
N HIS A 75 -14.49 -6.68 18.42
CA HIS A 75 -13.83 -7.16 17.22
C HIS A 75 -14.82 -7.53 16.11
N ASN A 76 -15.89 -8.27 16.45
CA ASN A 76 -16.88 -8.72 15.47
C ASN A 76 -17.66 -7.57 14.85
N ALA A 77 -18.02 -6.57 15.64
CA ALA A 77 -18.69 -5.37 15.17
C ALA A 77 -17.76 -4.51 14.28
N LEU A 78 -16.48 -4.39 14.64
CA LEU A 78 -15.47 -3.73 13.80
C LEU A 78 -15.26 -4.47 12.48
N ASN A 79 -15.14 -5.80 12.52
CA ASN A 79 -15.04 -6.65 11.33
C ASN A 79 -16.22 -6.45 10.39
N ALA A 80 -17.46 -6.55 10.94
CA ALA A 80 -18.67 -6.38 10.15
C ALA A 80 -18.72 -4.98 9.49
N ARG A 81 -18.28 -3.94 10.21
CA ARG A 81 -18.25 -2.58 9.69
C ARG A 81 -17.18 -2.41 8.60
N ALA A 82 -15.96 -2.87 8.84
CA ALA A 82 -14.89 -2.81 7.86
C ALA A 82 -15.26 -3.56 6.57
N THR A 83 -15.79 -4.76 6.70
CA THR A 83 -16.29 -5.57 5.58
C THR A 83 -17.39 -4.84 4.81
N LYS A 84 -18.39 -4.28 5.51
CA LYS A 84 -19.45 -3.47 4.87
C LYS A 84 -18.88 -2.28 4.10
N ASN A 85 -17.92 -1.58 4.68
CA ASN A 85 -17.31 -0.41 4.04
C ASN A 85 -16.58 -0.79 2.75
N ILE A 86 -15.84 -1.91 2.76
CA ILE A 86 -15.17 -2.44 1.56
C ILE A 86 -16.20 -2.89 0.53
N GLN A 87 -17.23 -3.64 0.92
CA GLN A 87 -18.30 -4.07 0.02
C GLN A 87 -19.00 -2.89 -0.65
N THR A 88 -19.27 -1.82 0.11
CA THR A 88 -19.94 -0.62 -0.42
C THR A 88 -19.14 0.05 -1.56
N ILE A 89 -17.80 -0.03 -1.51
CA ILE A 89 -16.93 0.57 -2.53
C ILE A 89 -16.56 -0.40 -3.67
N LEU A 90 -16.72 -1.71 -3.45
CA LEU A 90 -16.35 -2.72 -4.46
C LEU A 90 -17.54 -3.24 -5.27
N TYR A 91 -18.76 -3.34 -4.68
CA TYR A 91 -19.91 -4.01 -5.29
C TYR A 91 -21.21 -3.19 -5.21
N PRO A 92 -22.08 -3.33 -6.20
CA PRO A 92 -21.82 -3.60 -7.60
C PRO A 92 -21.36 -2.30 -8.28
N PHE A 93 -20.47 -2.39 -9.29
CA PHE A 93 -19.85 -1.21 -9.87
C PHE A 93 -19.95 -1.21 -11.41
N GLU A 94 -21.16 -1.34 -11.92
CA GLU A 94 -21.47 -1.35 -13.34
C GLU A 94 -22.63 -0.40 -13.67
N GLY A 95 -22.72 0.00 -14.92
CA GLY A 95 -23.84 0.76 -15.45
C GLY A 95 -24.12 2.07 -14.69
N GLU A 96 -25.35 2.23 -14.20
CA GLU A 96 -25.79 3.44 -13.52
C GLU A 96 -25.05 3.74 -12.21
N GLN A 97 -24.61 2.72 -11.48
CA GLN A 97 -23.91 2.90 -10.21
C GLN A 97 -22.52 3.49 -10.45
N LYS A 98 -21.79 3.01 -11.47
CA LYS A 98 -20.53 3.60 -11.90
C LYS A 98 -20.71 5.06 -12.32
N ALA A 99 -21.76 5.34 -13.08
CA ALA A 99 -22.08 6.70 -13.54
C ALA A 99 -22.48 7.61 -12.35
N ALA A 100 -23.22 7.09 -11.37
CA ALA A 100 -23.59 7.84 -10.16
C ALA A 100 -22.34 8.16 -9.31
N ALA A 101 -21.46 7.19 -9.10
CA ALA A 101 -20.21 7.39 -8.36
C ALA A 101 -19.29 8.42 -9.04
N ALA A 102 -19.24 8.45 -10.39
CA ALA A 102 -18.45 9.43 -11.13
C ALA A 102 -19.01 10.87 -11.00
N ARG A 103 -20.30 11.01 -10.70
CA ARG A 103 -20.96 12.32 -10.47
C ARG A 103 -21.02 12.73 -9.00
N GLN A 104 -20.59 11.88 -8.10
CA GLN A 104 -20.63 12.18 -6.67
C GLN A 104 -19.69 13.36 -6.34
N VAL A 105 -20.19 14.25 -5.49
CA VAL A 105 -19.46 15.45 -5.05
C VAL A 105 -19.07 15.27 -3.58
N PRO A 106 -17.79 15.51 -3.22
CA PRO A 106 -17.35 15.39 -1.83
C PRO A 106 -17.92 16.53 -0.96
N GLN A 107 -17.90 16.33 0.36
CA GLN A 107 -18.37 17.30 1.33
C GLN A 107 -17.22 17.67 2.31
N PRO A 108 -16.74 18.91 2.37
CA PRO A 108 -17.24 20.10 1.62
C PRO A 108 -16.94 20.04 0.13
N ASN A 109 -17.80 20.67 -0.66
CA ASN A 109 -17.60 20.83 -2.10
C ASN A 109 -16.72 22.05 -2.37
N ASP A 110 -15.42 21.89 -2.34
CA ASP A 110 -14.46 22.89 -2.76
C ASP A 110 -13.70 22.44 -4.02
N THR A 111 -12.95 23.35 -4.61
CA THR A 111 -12.23 23.11 -5.86
C THR A 111 -11.21 21.96 -5.72
N ALA A 112 -10.44 21.92 -4.63
CA ALA A 112 -9.41 20.90 -4.42
C ALA A 112 -10.03 19.53 -4.17
N ALA A 113 -11.11 19.45 -3.38
CA ALA A 113 -11.86 18.21 -3.16
C ALA A 113 -12.48 17.68 -4.47
N THR A 114 -13.06 18.56 -5.28
CA THR A 114 -13.63 18.22 -6.59
C THR A 114 -12.56 17.72 -7.57
N GLN A 115 -11.39 18.34 -7.59
CA GLN A 115 -10.25 17.89 -8.39
C GLN A 115 -9.76 16.51 -7.96
N SER A 116 -9.65 16.25 -6.65
CA SER A 116 -9.30 14.95 -6.10
C SER A 116 -10.30 13.86 -6.52
N ALA A 117 -11.60 14.12 -6.41
CA ALA A 117 -12.65 13.19 -6.82
C ALA A 117 -12.61 12.89 -8.33
N SER A 118 -12.35 13.92 -9.15
CA SER A 118 -12.19 13.79 -10.61
C SER A 118 -10.95 12.98 -10.97
N ALA A 119 -9.81 13.22 -10.27
CA ALA A 119 -8.57 12.48 -10.45
C ALA A 119 -8.75 11.00 -10.07
N ALA A 120 -9.43 10.72 -8.95
CA ALA A 120 -9.74 9.35 -8.54
C ALA A 120 -10.62 8.63 -9.57
N THR A 121 -11.61 9.31 -10.14
CA THR A 121 -12.46 8.76 -11.22
C THR A 121 -11.63 8.47 -12.48
N ALA A 122 -10.79 9.41 -12.90
CA ALA A 122 -9.89 9.21 -14.05
C ALA A 122 -8.92 8.04 -13.84
N TYR A 123 -8.34 7.91 -12.64
CA TYR A 123 -7.48 6.78 -12.28
C TYR A 123 -8.22 5.43 -12.40
N LEU A 124 -9.44 5.33 -11.88
CA LEU A 124 -10.25 4.11 -11.96
C LEU A 124 -10.66 3.74 -13.38
N GLU A 125 -10.67 4.72 -14.29
CA GLU A 125 -10.89 4.53 -15.73
C GLU A 125 -9.60 4.27 -16.53
N GLY A 126 -8.45 4.20 -15.86
CA GLY A 126 -7.15 4.01 -16.53
C GLY A 126 -6.62 5.25 -17.25
N LYS A 127 -7.13 6.45 -16.93
CA LYS A 127 -6.81 7.73 -17.60
C LYS A 127 -5.86 8.63 -16.81
N GLY A 128 -5.36 8.19 -15.66
CA GLY A 128 -4.49 9.01 -14.81
C GLY A 128 -3.81 8.20 -13.71
N SER A 129 -2.95 8.85 -12.92
CA SER A 129 -2.32 8.28 -11.73
C SER A 129 -3.27 8.30 -10.54
N ASN A 130 -3.01 7.42 -9.55
CA ASN A 130 -3.77 7.42 -8.31
C ASN A 130 -3.47 8.69 -7.50
N PRO A 131 -4.48 9.52 -7.16
CA PRO A 131 -4.26 10.76 -6.41
C PRO A 131 -3.80 10.53 -4.96
N PHE A 132 -3.86 9.31 -4.46
CA PHE A 132 -3.50 8.94 -3.09
C PHE A 132 -2.16 8.21 -2.98
N THR A 133 -1.38 8.17 -4.05
CA THR A 133 -0.02 7.64 -4.01
C THR A 133 0.84 8.42 -3.01
N GLY A 134 1.54 7.70 -2.13
CA GLY A 134 2.41 8.30 -1.11
C GLY A 134 1.70 8.70 0.19
N LEU A 135 0.40 8.48 0.33
CA LEU A 135 -0.27 8.57 1.62
C LEU A 135 0.14 7.41 2.52
N SER A 136 0.15 7.65 3.84
CA SER A 136 0.39 6.59 4.82
C SER A 136 -0.77 5.59 4.84
N ARG A 137 -0.50 4.37 5.33
CA ARG A 137 -1.53 3.33 5.48
C ARG A 137 -2.71 3.80 6.32
N GLU A 138 -2.45 4.54 7.39
CA GLU A 138 -3.49 5.14 8.25
C GLU A 138 -4.38 6.13 7.47
N GLN A 139 -3.77 6.97 6.62
CA GLN A 139 -4.51 7.90 5.79
C GLN A 139 -5.35 7.18 4.73
N LEU A 140 -4.80 6.15 4.09
CA LEU A 140 -5.53 5.32 3.13
C LEU A 140 -6.72 4.62 3.81
N SER A 141 -6.50 4.01 4.98
CA SER A 141 -7.55 3.36 5.77
C SER A 141 -8.64 4.34 6.19
N THR A 142 -8.27 5.56 6.58
CA THR A 142 -9.23 6.63 6.90
C THR A 142 -10.11 6.97 5.69
N ILE A 143 -9.52 7.10 4.50
CA ILE A 143 -10.30 7.36 3.27
C ILE A 143 -11.23 6.18 2.95
N ILE A 144 -10.73 4.95 3.00
CA ILE A 144 -11.49 3.72 2.71
C ILE A 144 -12.73 3.61 3.60
N ASN A 145 -12.57 3.90 4.89
CA ASN A 145 -13.59 3.72 5.90
C ASN A 145 -14.45 4.99 6.14
N ASP A 146 -14.30 6.03 5.34
CA ASP A 146 -15.07 7.27 5.49
C ASP A 146 -16.57 7.04 5.24
N GLU A 147 -17.38 7.33 6.24
CA GLU A 147 -18.85 7.36 6.18
C GLU A 147 -19.40 8.80 6.33
N SER A 148 -18.53 9.79 6.56
CA SER A 148 -18.93 11.20 6.74
C SER A 148 -19.25 11.92 5.44
N GLY A 149 -18.98 11.28 4.29
CA GLY A 149 -19.09 11.89 2.96
C GLY A 149 -17.96 12.85 2.64
N ALA A 150 -16.88 12.88 3.42
CA ALA A 150 -15.69 13.67 3.11
C ALA A 150 -15.02 13.18 1.83
N PHE A 151 -15.10 11.87 1.55
CA PHE A 151 -14.55 11.25 0.33
C PHE A 151 -15.65 10.57 -0.47
N THR A 152 -15.60 10.73 -1.79
CA THR A 152 -16.51 10.06 -2.73
C THR A 152 -16.23 8.56 -2.80
N VAL A 153 -17.18 7.77 -3.28
CA VAL A 153 -16.99 6.32 -3.48
C VAL A 153 -15.78 6.04 -4.39
N ASN A 154 -15.55 6.84 -5.43
CA ASN A 154 -14.39 6.66 -6.32
C ASN A 154 -13.08 6.99 -5.62
N GLU A 155 -13.03 7.99 -4.76
CA GLU A 155 -11.85 8.28 -3.94
C GLU A 155 -11.55 7.14 -2.97
N ARG A 156 -12.56 6.62 -2.28
CA ARG A 156 -12.43 5.47 -1.39
C ARG A 156 -11.93 4.23 -2.13
N ARG A 157 -12.42 3.96 -3.35
CA ARG A 157 -11.93 2.88 -4.22
C ARG A 157 -10.49 3.08 -4.67
N ALA A 158 -10.11 4.32 -5.02
CA ALA A 158 -8.73 4.63 -5.40
C ALA A 158 -7.77 4.42 -4.22
N ALA A 159 -8.16 4.85 -3.01
CA ALA A 159 -7.41 4.58 -1.78
C ALA A 159 -7.30 3.07 -1.48
N TYR A 160 -8.39 2.32 -1.64
CA TYR A 160 -8.38 0.85 -1.49
C TYR A 160 -7.39 0.18 -2.45
N ARG A 161 -7.40 0.57 -3.73
CA ARG A 161 -6.45 0.02 -4.71
C ARG A 161 -5.00 0.34 -4.37
N GLN A 162 -4.73 1.53 -3.83
CA GLN A 162 -3.39 1.90 -3.37
C GLN A 162 -2.96 1.01 -2.20
N ALA A 163 -3.79 0.92 -1.17
CA ALA A 163 -3.54 0.10 0.01
C ALA A 163 -3.33 -1.38 -0.35
N HIS A 164 -4.17 -1.91 -1.25
CA HIS A 164 -4.07 -3.29 -1.74
C HIS A 164 -2.77 -3.54 -2.52
N SER A 165 -2.38 -2.61 -3.39
CA SER A 165 -1.12 -2.73 -4.14
C SER A 165 0.12 -2.72 -3.22
N GLU A 166 0.11 -1.89 -2.17
CA GLU A 166 1.18 -1.87 -1.15
C GLU A 166 1.22 -3.17 -0.35
N GLU A 167 0.05 -3.69 0.03
CA GLU A 167 -0.09 -4.97 0.70
C GLU A 167 0.42 -6.14 -0.14
N GLU A 168 0.08 -6.19 -1.42
CA GLU A 168 0.58 -7.22 -2.34
C GLU A 168 2.10 -7.14 -2.50
N ALA A 169 2.65 -5.94 -2.62
CA ALA A 169 4.09 -5.74 -2.72
C ALA A 169 4.81 -6.23 -1.45
N TRP A 170 4.27 -5.92 -0.26
CA TRP A 170 4.79 -6.44 1.00
C TRP A 170 4.68 -7.96 1.09
N ARG A 171 3.52 -8.54 0.74
CA ARG A 171 3.32 -10.00 0.73
C ARG A 171 4.34 -10.73 -0.14
N MET A 172 4.60 -10.23 -1.34
CA MET A 172 5.60 -10.82 -2.22
C MET A 172 6.99 -10.82 -1.61
N GLN A 173 7.37 -9.73 -0.91
CA GLN A 173 8.67 -9.64 -0.26
C GLN A 173 8.78 -10.58 0.95
N VAL A 174 7.78 -10.63 1.80
CA VAL A 174 7.81 -11.48 3.00
C VAL A 174 7.75 -12.96 2.64
N ILE A 175 7.00 -13.35 1.59
CA ILE A 175 6.97 -14.71 1.07
C ILE A 175 8.34 -15.12 0.51
N ALA A 176 9.01 -14.24 -0.25
CA ALA A 176 10.35 -14.53 -0.76
C ALA A 176 11.37 -14.76 0.38
N LYS A 177 11.28 -13.96 1.46
CA LYS A 177 12.09 -14.16 2.67
C LYS A 177 11.74 -15.47 3.37
N ALA A 178 10.46 -15.80 3.49
CA ALA A 178 9.99 -17.05 4.11
C ALA A 178 10.50 -18.29 3.38
N VAL A 179 10.47 -18.29 2.05
CA VAL A 179 11.03 -19.39 1.25
C VAL A 179 12.52 -19.58 1.54
N LYS A 180 13.28 -18.48 1.56
CA LYS A 180 14.70 -18.51 1.88
C LYS A 180 14.98 -19.00 3.31
N GLU A 181 14.26 -18.50 4.31
CA GLU A 181 14.37 -18.94 5.69
C GLU A 181 14.10 -20.44 5.81
N TYR A 182 13.04 -20.91 5.15
CA TYR A 182 12.67 -22.34 5.15
C TYR A 182 13.75 -23.21 4.50
N GLU A 183 14.28 -22.81 3.34
CA GLU A 183 15.34 -23.56 2.64
C GLU A 183 16.64 -23.63 3.45
N GLU A 184 17.00 -22.57 4.17
CA GLU A 184 18.23 -22.49 4.96
C GLU A 184 18.13 -23.18 6.32
N SER A 185 16.98 -23.12 6.99
CA SER A 185 16.86 -23.51 8.39
C SER A 185 15.75 -24.53 8.67
N GLY A 186 14.84 -24.76 7.74
CA GLY A 186 13.61 -25.51 7.96
C GLY A 186 12.59 -24.80 8.86
N LYS A 187 12.81 -23.54 9.20
CA LYS A 187 11.96 -22.73 10.09
C LYS A 187 11.22 -21.66 9.32
N LEU A 188 10.22 -21.04 9.98
CA LEU A 188 9.48 -19.87 9.52
C LEU A 188 9.32 -18.86 10.66
N THR A 189 10.23 -18.86 11.62
CA THR A 189 10.14 -18.04 12.83
C THR A 189 10.24 -16.55 12.50
N GLU A 190 11.15 -16.17 11.61
CA GLU A 190 11.31 -14.77 11.18
C GLU A 190 10.13 -14.32 10.32
N PHE A 191 9.60 -15.19 9.46
CA PHE A 191 8.36 -14.92 8.73
C PHE A 191 7.19 -14.61 9.68
N PHE A 192 6.99 -15.39 10.73
CA PHE A 192 5.93 -15.13 11.69
C PHE A 192 6.16 -13.85 12.50
N LYS A 193 7.41 -13.50 12.83
CA LYS A 193 7.75 -12.24 13.49
C LYS A 193 7.46 -11.04 12.59
N GLU A 194 7.85 -11.09 11.32
CA GLU A 194 7.60 -10.03 10.35
C GLU A 194 6.09 -9.86 10.08
N SER A 195 5.36 -10.97 9.99
CA SER A 195 3.90 -10.97 9.84
C SER A 195 3.19 -10.37 11.07
N LEU A 196 3.65 -10.69 12.28
CA LEU A 196 3.11 -10.11 13.51
C LEU A 196 3.37 -8.60 13.59
N ALA A 197 4.60 -8.19 13.28
CA ALA A 197 4.95 -6.77 13.27
C ALA A 197 4.10 -6.01 12.25
N HIS A 198 3.97 -6.52 11.03
CA HIS A 198 3.11 -5.92 10.01
C HIS A 198 1.65 -5.81 10.46
N PHE A 199 1.08 -6.89 11.00
CA PHE A 199 -0.29 -6.87 11.53
C PHE A 199 -0.48 -5.82 12.63
N MET A 200 0.48 -5.68 13.54
CA MET A 200 0.40 -4.69 14.63
C MET A 200 0.50 -3.25 14.14
N ASP A 201 1.13 -3.02 12.98
CA ASP A 201 1.25 -1.71 12.34
C ASP A 201 0.02 -1.36 11.47
N LEU A 202 -0.87 -2.33 11.18
CA LEU A 202 -2.10 -2.06 10.43
C LEU A 202 -3.06 -1.17 11.24
N PRO A 203 -3.83 -0.28 10.58
CA PRO A 203 -4.93 0.44 11.20
C PRO A 203 -5.98 -0.51 11.80
N LYS A 204 -6.65 -0.10 12.89
CA LYS A 204 -7.61 -0.94 13.62
C LYS A 204 -8.71 -1.54 12.75
N MET A 205 -9.23 -0.78 11.78
CA MET A 205 -10.24 -1.26 10.85
C MET A 205 -9.72 -2.37 9.93
N GLU A 206 -8.44 -2.36 9.61
CA GLU A 206 -7.80 -3.42 8.83
C GLU A 206 -7.43 -4.62 9.70
N GLN A 207 -6.93 -4.39 10.93
CA GLN A 207 -6.72 -5.46 11.90
C GLN A 207 -8.00 -6.26 12.16
N ALA A 208 -9.15 -5.59 12.19
CA ALA A 208 -10.44 -6.23 12.41
C ALA A 208 -10.86 -7.20 11.28
N LEU A 209 -10.26 -7.13 10.10
CA LEU A 209 -10.49 -8.09 9.00
C LEU A 209 -9.82 -9.44 9.23
N TYR A 210 -8.86 -9.52 10.16
CA TYR A 210 -8.19 -10.75 10.55
C TYR A 210 -8.95 -11.46 11.69
N PRO A 211 -8.71 -12.76 11.96
CA PRO A 211 -9.25 -13.44 13.13
C PRO A 211 -8.90 -12.70 14.44
N GLU A 212 -9.80 -12.75 15.42
CA GLU A 212 -9.65 -12.02 16.69
C GLU A 212 -8.36 -12.37 17.44
N ASP A 213 -7.93 -13.63 17.38
CA ASP A 213 -6.72 -14.13 18.04
C ASP A 213 -5.49 -14.20 17.12
N TYR A 214 -5.55 -13.58 15.93
CA TYR A 214 -4.49 -13.68 14.92
C TYR A 214 -3.08 -13.33 15.46
N ALA A 215 -2.96 -12.28 16.26
CA ALA A 215 -1.70 -11.92 16.90
C ALA A 215 -1.22 -12.99 17.89
N GLY A 216 -2.15 -13.58 18.66
CA GLY A 216 -1.88 -14.66 19.60
C GLY A 216 -1.42 -15.94 18.90
N ASP A 217 -2.05 -16.27 17.78
CA ASP A 217 -1.67 -17.40 16.94
C ASP A 217 -0.24 -17.24 16.37
N LEU A 218 0.08 -16.06 15.81
CA LEU A 218 1.42 -15.76 15.33
C LEU A 218 2.46 -15.80 16.46
N ALA A 219 2.16 -15.20 17.62
CA ALA A 219 3.04 -15.23 18.78
C ALA A 219 3.31 -16.66 19.28
N SER A 220 2.31 -17.52 19.22
CA SER A 220 2.43 -18.94 19.57
C SER A 220 3.34 -19.69 18.57
N LYS A 221 3.21 -19.43 17.28
CA LYS A 221 4.09 -19.99 16.24
C LYS A 221 5.53 -19.53 16.39
N ILE A 222 5.76 -18.26 16.70
CA ILE A 222 7.09 -17.72 17.01
C ILE A 222 7.70 -18.43 18.21
N LYS A 223 6.93 -18.55 19.30
CA LYS A 223 7.39 -19.20 20.53
C LYS A 223 7.70 -20.67 20.35
N LEU A 224 6.97 -21.35 19.46
CA LEU A 224 7.19 -22.74 19.14
C LEU A 224 8.53 -22.97 18.44
N ASP A 225 9.01 -22.02 17.66
CA ASP A 225 10.25 -22.08 16.87
C ASP A 225 10.39 -23.43 16.12
N PHE A 226 9.31 -23.83 15.44
CA PHE A 226 9.18 -25.17 14.85
C PHE A 226 10.10 -25.34 13.64
N ASN A 227 10.86 -26.44 13.62
CA ASN A 227 11.67 -26.83 12.49
C ASN A 227 10.94 -27.92 11.68
N TYR A 228 10.54 -27.57 10.47
CA TYR A 228 9.78 -28.44 9.58
C TYR A 228 10.62 -29.60 8.98
N PHE A 229 11.96 -29.52 9.01
CA PHE A 229 12.83 -30.60 8.56
C PHE A 229 12.96 -31.69 9.64
N THR A 230 13.12 -31.28 10.89
CA THR A 230 13.31 -32.18 12.01
C THR A 230 12.01 -32.55 12.72
N HIS A 231 10.90 -31.86 12.40
CA HIS A 231 9.62 -31.96 13.08
C HIS A 231 9.70 -31.73 14.60
N ALA A 232 10.64 -30.85 15.02
CA ALA A 232 10.88 -30.51 16.41
C ALA A 232 10.58 -29.03 16.68
N ALA A 233 10.18 -28.72 17.91
CA ALA A 233 9.98 -27.34 18.39
C ALA A 233 11.15 -26.93 19.26
N GLY A 234 11.72 -25.74 19.01
CA GLY A 234 12.86 -25.19 19.74
C GLY A 234 14.09 -26.10 19.72
N ASP A 235 14.90 -26.03 20.79
CA ASP A 235 16.06 -26.90 21.02
C ASP A 235 15.69 -28.18 21.78
N GLY A 236 14.42 -28.40 22.08
CA GLY A 236 13.91 -29.53 22.86
C GLY A 236 12.99 -30.45 22.09
N ALA A 237 12.78 -31.66 22.60
CA ALA A 237 11.80 -32.60 22.07
C ALA A 237 10.38 -31.98 22.10
N PRO A 238 9.54 -32.21 21.09
CA PRO A 238 8.20 -31.66 21.05
C PRO A 238 7.38 -32.09 22.25
N THR A 239 6.70 -31.14 22.88
CA THR A 239 5.76 -31.44 23.96
C THR A 239 4.59 -32.26 23.40
N PRO A 240 4.24 -33.42 23.97
CA PRO A 240 3.10 -34.19 23.53
C PRO A 240 1.83 -33.32 23.54
N GLY A 241 1.19 -33.17 22.36
CA GLY A 241 0.00 -32.34 22.20
C GLY A 241 0.17 -31.10 21.33
N SER A 242 1.35 -30.46 21.29
CA SER A 242 1.56 -29.27 20.46
C SER A 242 1.73 -29.58 18.96
N LEU A 243 2.28 -30.74 18.64
CA LEU A 243 2.41 -31.22 17.26
C LEU A 243 1.12 -31.85 16.71
N ALA A 244 0.27 -32.42 17.59
CA ALA A 244 -1.00 -33.02 17.18
C ALA A 244 -1.94 -31.97 16.56
N THR A 245 -1.88 -30.73 17.02
CA THR A 245 -2.72 -29.63 16.50
C THR A 245 -2.26 -29.14 15.11
N LEU A 246 -0.96 -29.17 14.84
CA LEU A 246 -0.41 -28.80 13.52
C LEU A 246 -0.56 -29.96 12.50
N ASN A 247 -0.48 -31.20 12.97
CA ASN A 247 -0.53 -32.39 12.11
C ASN A 247 -1.96 -32.94 11.88
N SER A 248 -2.93 -32.54 12.70
CA SER A 248 -4.33 -33.01 12.57
C SER A 248 -5.09 -32.40 11.39
N LYS A 249 -4.53 -31.39 10.72
CA LYS A 249 -5.11 -30.72 9.52
C LYS A 249 -4.52 -31.18 8.18
N GLY A 250 -3.87 -32.36 8.13
CA GLY A 250 -3.25 -32.85 6.89
C GLY A 250 -1.97 -32.10 6.54
N SER A 251 -1.12 -32.68 5.71
CA SER A 251 0.16 -32.09 5.28
C SER A 251 -0.06 -30.65 4.80
N ALA A 252 0.13 -29.68 5.72
CA ALA A 252 0.09 -28.27 5.37
C ALA A 252 1.27 -28.00 4.44
N THR A 253 0.99 -27.56 3.24
CA THR A 253 2.02 -27.05 2.33
C THR A 253 2.52 -25.69 2.83
N LEU A 254 3.73 -25.29 2.42
CA LEU A 254 4.23 -23.94 2.70
C LEU A 254 3.19 -22.86 2.32
N ALA A 255 2.45 -23.07 1.22
CA ALA A 255 1.37 -22.19 0.78
C ALA A 255 0.20 -22.12 1.78
N ASP A 256 -0.09 -23.20 2.52
CA ASP A 256 -1.15 -23.22 3.54
C ASP A 256 -0.75 -22.49 4.82
N LEU A 257 0.56 -22.42 5.10
CA LEU A 257 1.11 -21.71 6.27
C LEU A 257 1.20 -20.19 6.04
N ILE A 258 1.28 -19.77 4.78
CA ILE A 258 1.45 -18.36 4.34
C ILE A 258 0.09 -17.75 3.93
N LYS A 259 -1.05 -18.32 4.32
CA LYS A 259 -2.36 -17.74 3.99
C LYS A 259 -2.57 -16.42 4.73
N PHE A 260 -2.70 -15.38 3.94
CA PHE A 260 -3.27 -14.11 4.39
C PHE A 260 -4.79 -14.13 4.13
N PRO A 261 -5.61 -13.44 4.92
CA PRO A 261 -7.04 -13.27 4.61
C PRO A 261 -7.17 -12.53 3.26
N GLU A 262 -8.05 -13.04 2.40
CA GLU A 262 -8.41 -12.45 1.10
C GLU A 262 -9.33 -11.24 1.28
#